data_6b9f1b7b3b89779f6157a2e9a229cac7
#
_entry.id   6b9f1b7b3b89779f6157a2e9a229cac7
#
_cell.length_a   1.000
_cell.length_b   1.000
_cell.length_c   1.000
_cell.angle_alpha   90.00
_cell.angle_beta   90.00
_cell.angle_gamma   90.00
#
_symmetry.space_group_name_H-M   'P 1'
#
loop_
_entity.id
_entity.type
_entity.pdbx_description
1 polymer ?
#
loop_
_entity_poly.entity_id
_entity_poly.type
_entity_poly.pdbx_seq_one_letter_code
_entity_poly.pdbx_strand_id
1 'polypeptide(L)'
;LTQGPMTREALKVRCRAAGMTEAEEASMFHPWGGGIRELCERGFLCGTASEEKAFRLCPPFVPMAREDALQEQLRRYLASFGPVSLRDTAYFFALPQARLRALLMQLPVSADSFDGQTLYSLDDGREAGDALPDCLLLAGFDPLMLGYEKKQSIFLPPEYLRGIFSLSGIVMPPVLLRGTVAGRWKRSGKRLQITAFRPFTPEERRWVEAAAAQLWPEAEVFFPAE
;
A
#
# COMPACT_ATOMS: atom_id res chain seq x y z
N LEU A 1 26.85 14.45 0.41
CA LEU A 1 25.94 14.18 1.56
C LEU A 1 26.70 13.99 2.89
N THR A 2 28.00 13.83 2.87
CA THR A 2 28.83 13.75 4.11
C THR A 2 28.81 15.05 4.93
N GLN A 3 28.45 16.17 4.31
CA GLN A 3 28.35 17.50 4.96
C GLN A 3 26.91 17.84 5.42
N GLY A 4 25.98 16.92 5.26
CA GLY A 4 24.59 17.06 5.67
C GLY A 4 23.58 16.74 4.57
N PRO A 5 22.29 16.86 4.88
CA PRO A 5 21.20 16.63 3.93
C PRO A 5 21.25 17.63 2.76
N MET A 6 20.82 17.19 1.58
CA MET A 6 20.70 18.02 0.37
C MET A 6 19.40 17.76 -0.33
N THR A 7 18.79 18.83 -0.86
CA THR A 7 17.64 18.71 -1.77
C THR A 7 18.03 18.07 -3.07
N ARG A 8 17.06 17.61 -3.85
CA ARG A 8 17.29 17.06 -5.18
C ARG A 8 18.03 18.06 -6.09
N GLU A 9 17.65 19.32 -6.04
CA GLU A 9 18.27 20.36 -6.87
C GLU A 9 19.72 20.67 -6.41
N ALA A 10 19.97 20.76 -5.12
CA ALA A 10 21.34 20.91 -4.59
C ALA A 10 22.23 19.73 -4.99
N LEU A 11 21.70 18.50 -4.99
CA LEU A 11 22.42 17.31 -5.46
C LEU A 11 22.75 17.40 -6.94
N LYS A 12 21.81 17.83 -7.80
CA LYS A 12 22.08 18.02 -9.24
C LYS A 12 23.21 19.00 -9.48
N VAL A 13 23.14 20.18 -8.84
CA VAL A 13 24.20 21.20 -8.94
C VAL A 13 25.58 20.62 -8.58
N ARG A 14 25.63 19.86 -7.48
CA ARG A 14 26.89 19.27 -7.00
C ARG A 14 27.39 18.15 -7.92
N CYS A 15 26.49 17.33 -8.46
CA CYS A 15 26.84 16.27 -9.40
C CYS A 15 27.35 16.86 -10.73
N ARG A 16 26.73 17.92 -11.25
CA ARG A 16 27.23 18.65 -12.44
C ARG A 16 28.62 19.21 -12.19
N ALA A 17 28.83 19.82 -11.04
CA ALA A 17 30.17 20.35 -10.68
C ALA A 17 31.23 19.24 -10.56
N ALA A 18 30.82 18.00 -10.32
CA ALA A 18 31.68 16.81 -10.30
C ALA A 18 31.84 16.14 -11.68
N GLY A 19 31.30 16.73 -12.75
CA GLY A 19 31.45 16.24 -14.13
C GLY A 19 30.32 15.37 -14.64
N MET A 20 29.17 15.27 -13.94
CA MET A 20 28.00 14.54 -14.42
C MET A 20 27.44 15.15 -15.71
N THR A 21 27.26 14.34 -16.72
CA THR A 21 26.67 14.74 -18.01
C THR A 21 25.14 14.90 -17.89
N GLU A 22 24.52 15.58 -18.86
CA GLU A 22 23.06 15.74 -18.90
C GLU A 22 22.32 14.41 -18.99
N ALA A 23 22.85 13.44 -19.75
CA ALA A 23 22.25 12.12 -19.89
C ALA A 23 22.30 11.33 -18.56
N GLU A 24 23.42 11.40 -17.83
CA GLU A 24 23.57 10.81 -16.51
C GLU A 24 22.65 11.49 -15.49
N GLU A 25 22.52 12.81 -15.55
CA GLU A 25 21.60 13.54 -14.69
C GLU A 25 20.14 13.15 -14.94
N ALA A 26 19.72 13.09 -16.20
CA ALA A 26 18.36 12.66 -16.56
C ALA A 26 18.05 11.24 -16.03
N SER A 27 19.04 10.34 -16.08
CA SER A 27 18.92 8.99 -15.56
C SER A 27 18.93 8.96 -14.03
N MET A 28 19.91 9.61 -13.39
CA MET A 28 20.09 9.63 -11.92
C MET A 28 18.87 10.24 -11.21
N PHE A 29 18.35 11.34 -11.75
CA PHE A 29 17.27 12.13 -11.15
C PHE A 29 15.92 11.95 -11.86
N HIS A 30 15.70 10.84 -12.55
CA HIS A 30 14.41 10.56 -13.18
C HIS A 30 13.28 10.55 -12.12
N PRO A 31 12.11 11.22 -12.35
CA PRO A 31 11.06 11.38 -11.33
C PRO A 31 10.40 10.09 -10.91
N TRP A 32 10.29 9.10 -11.81
CA TRP A 32 9.63 7.81 -11.57
C TRP A 32 10.58 6.63 -11.33
N GLY A 33 11.84 6.92 -11.07
CA GLY A 33 12.88 5.90 -10.88
C GLY A 33 14.24 6.57 -10.76
N GLY A 34 15.25 5.99 -11.41
CA GLY A 34 16.61 6.53 -11.44
C GLY A 34 17.45 6.21 -10.21
N GLY A 35 18.71 6.63 -10.29
CA GLY A 35 19.75 6.28 -9.33
C GLY A 35 19.45 6.72 -7.89
N ILE A 36 18.80 7.86 -7.69
CA ILE A 36 18.43 8.32 -6.33
C ILE A 36 17.46 7.34 -5.67
N ARG A 37 16.46 6.87 -6.40
CA ARG A 37 15.51 5.88 -5.88
C ARG A 37 16.21 4.56 -5.57
N GLU A 38 17.04 4.10 -6.48
CA GLU A 38 17.81 2.85 -6.30
C GLU A 38 18.74 2.95 -5.07
N LEU A 39 19.41 4.08 -4.87
CA LEU A 39 20.24 4.30 -3.68
C LEU A 39 19.40 4.29 -2.38
N CYS A 40 18.17 4.82 -2.42
CA CYS A 40 17.25 4.72 -1.28
C CYS A 40 16.79 3.28 -1.04
N GLU A 41 16.41 2.56 -2.07
CA GLU A 41 15.97 1.15 -1.99
C GLU A 41 17.10 0.23 -1.49
N ARG A 42 18.34 0.54 -1.83
CA ARG A 42 19.53 -0.17 -1.33
C ARG A 42 19.99 0.27 0.07
N GLY A 43 19.32 1.24 0.67
CA GLY A 43 19.65 1.72 2.03
C GLY A 43 20.89 2.61 2.13
N PHE A 44 21.40 3.15 1.01
CA PHE A 44 22.49 4.14 1.05
C PHE A 44 22.00 5.54 1.36
N LEU A 45 20.80 5.88 0.89
CA LEU A 45 20.16 7.16 1.13
C LEU A 45 18.82 6.99 1.84
N CYS A 46 18.42 7.99 2.59
CA CYS A 46 17.05 8.13 3.08
C CYS A 46 16.58 9.59 2.95
N GLY A 47 15.26 9.75 2.79
CA GLY A 47 14.63 11.05 2.87
C GLY A 47 14.71 11.64 4.28
N THR A 48 14.67 12.96 4.38
CA THR A 48 14.51 13.65 5.66
C THR A 48 13.02 13.79 6.00
N ALA A 49 12.71 13.91 7.28
CA ALA A 49 11.35 14.19 7.77
C ALA A 49 10.97 15.69 7.73
N SER A 50 11.82 16.54 7.12
CA SER A 50 11.56 17.97 6.98
C SER A 50 10.53 18.26 5.87
N GLU A 51 9.88 19.42 5.92
CA GLU A 51 8.96 19.90 4.87
C GLU A 51 9.69 20.00 3.51
N GLU A 52 10.96 20.38 3.50
CA GLU A 52 11.80 20.37 2.33
C GLU A 52 12.29 18.95 2.05
N LYS A 53 11.89 18.38 0.90
CA LYS A 53 12.30 17.03 0.47
C LYS A 53 13.79 16.98 0.19
N ALA A 54 14.57 16.54 1.20
CA ALA A 54 16.00 16.37 1.12
C ALA A 54 16.40 14.92 1.36
N PHE A 55 17.61 14.57 0.94
CA PHE A 55 18.21 13.25 1.12
C PHE A 55 19.44 13.36 2.03
N ARG A 56 19.66 12.34 2.82
CA ARG A 56 20.87 12.17 3.63
C ARG A 56 21.44 10.77 3.45
N LEU A 57 22.70 10.56 3.84
CA LEU A 57 23.24 9.21 3.94
C LEU A 57 22.50 8.43 5.04
N CYS A 58 22.21 7.18 4.78
CA CYS A 58 21.75 6.28 5.83
C CYS A 58 22.90 6.02 6.82
N PRO A 59 22.61 5.80 8.12
CA PRO A 59 23.61 5.27 9.04
C PRO A 59 24.20 3.96 8.49
N PRO A 60 25.48 3.66 8.79
CA PRO A 60 26.04 2.37 8.44
C PRO A 60 25.21 1.23 9.01
N PHE A 61 24.99 0.18 8.21
CA PHE A 61 24.26 -1.02 8.62
C PHE A 61 24.95 -2.26 8.08
N VAL A 62 24.75 -3.37 8.77
CA VAL A 62 25.17 -4.70 8.28
C VAL A 62 23.97 -5.32 7.58
N PRO A 63 24.05 -5.61 6.26
CA PRO A 63 22.97 -6.27 5.55
C PRO A 63 22.67 -7.64 6.16
N MET A 64 21.39 -7.95 6.31
CA MET A 64 20.94 -9.28 6.69
C MET A 64 21.19 -10.26 5.52
N ALA A 65 21.46 -11.53 5.83
CA ALA A 65 21.52 -12.56 4.79
C ALA A 65 20.19 -12.63 4.03
N ARG A 66 20.25 -12.91 2.73
CA ARG A 66 19.09 -12.79 1.84
C ARG A 66 17.90 -13.64 2.29
N GLU A 67 18.14 -14.86 2.74
CA GLU A 67 17.06 -15.77 3.18
C GLU A 67 16.45 -15.28 4.51
N ASP A 68 17.28 -14.81 5.45
CA ASP A 68 16.81 -14.24 6.72
C ASP A 68 16.01 -12.95 6.49
N ALA A 69 16.46 -12.12 5.55
CA ALA A 69 15.75 -10.90 5.16
C ALA A 69 14.37 -11.23 4.54
N LEU A 70 14.30 -12.26 3.69
CA LEU A 70 13.04 -12.68 3.09
C LEU A 70 12.10 -13.28 4.13
N GLN A 71 12.61 -14.05 5.07
CA GLN A 71 11.82 -14.61 6.18
C GLN A 71 11.27 -13.50 7.09
N GLU A 72 12.08 -12.50 7.42
CA GLU A 72 11.64 -11.35 8.22
C GLU A 72 10.62 -10.49 7.47
N GLN A 73 10.79 -10.27 6.16
CA GLN A 73 9.79 -9.59 5.34
C GLN A 73 8.47 -10.36 5.31
N LEU A 74 8.52 -11.69 5.18
CA LEU A 74 7.34 -12.54 5.21
C LEU A 74 6.62 -12.45 6.57
N ARG A 75 7.37 -12.50 7.67
CA ARG A 75 6.83 -12.31 9.02
C ARG A 75 6.12 -10.96 9.16
N ARG A 76 6.74 -9.86 8.70
CA ARG A 76 6.12 -8.52 8.71
C ARG A 76 4.88 -8.44 7.84
N TYR A 77 4.91 -9.07 6.67
CA TYR A 77 3.74 -9.14 5.79
C TYR A 77 2.57 -9.84 6.49
N LEU A 78 2.79 -11.00 7.10
CA LEU A 78 1.76 -11.70 7.87
C LEU A 78 1.25 -10.86 9.04
N ALA A 79 2.14 -10.20 9.77
CA ALA A 79 1.77 -9.35 10.90
C ALA A 79 0.91 -8.14 10.50
N SER A 80 1.03 -7.66 9.25
CA SER A 80 0.34 -6.46 8.75
C SER A 80 -0.88 -6.77 7.90
N PHE A 81 -0.86 -7.89 7.17
CA PHE A 81 -1.89 -8.26 6.20
C PHE A 81 -2.60 -9.58 6.52
N GLY A 82 -2.12 -10.37 7.49
CA GLY A 82 -2.80 -11.61 7.86
C GLY A 82 -4.25 -11.41 8.31
N PRO A 83 -5.16 -12.33 7.99
CA PRO A 83 -4.96 -13.59 7.29
C PRO A 83 -4.79 -13.46 5.77
N VAL A 84 -3.87 -14.19 5.18
CA VAL A 84 -3.55 -14.16 3.74
C VAL A 84 -3.45 -15.56 3.13
N SER A 85 -3.80 -15.69 1.87
CA SER A 85 -3.57 -16.94 1.12
C SER A 85 -2.13 -17.03 0.62
N LEU A 86 -1.72 -18.26 0.26
CA LEU A 86 -0.43 -18.45 -0.40
C LEU A 86 -0.34 -17.73 -1.76
N ARG A 87 -1.49 -17.50 -2.41
CA ARG A 87 -1.57 -16.71 -3.65
C ARG A 87 -1.31 -15.23 -3.41
N ASP A 88 -1.90 -14.65 -2.37
CA ASP A 88 -1.65 -13.26 -1.96
C ASP A 88 -0.17 -13.06 -1.66
N THR A 89 0.42 -13.99 -0.91
CA THR A 89 1.85 -13.98 -0.57
C THR A 89 2.71 -14.04 -1.84
N ALA A 90 2.39 -14.95 -2.79
CA ALA A 90 3.12 -15.08 -4.04
C ALA A 90 2.99 -13.82 -4.93
N TYR A 91 1.82 -13.20 -4.94
CA TYR A 91 1.58 -11.95 -5.64
C TYR A 91 2.41 -10.80 -5.04
N PHE A 92 2.39 -10.65 -3.71
CA PHE A 92 3.09 -9.58 -3.02
C PHE A 92 4.61 -9.67 -3.17
N PHE A 93 5.18 -10.87 -3.00
CA PHE A 93 6.63 -11.08 -3.09
C PHE A 93 7.15 -11.32 -4.51
N ALA A 94 6.29 -11.50 -5.50
CA ALA A 94 6.64 -11.92 -6.85
C ALA A 94 7.53 -13.18 -6.87
N LEU A 95 7.24 -14.14 -5.99
CA LEU A 95 7.99 -15.39 -5.82
C LEU A 95 7.09 -16.62 -6.02
N PRO A 96 7.68 -17.77 -6.40
CA PRO A 96 6.92 -19.02 -6.52
C PRO A 96 6.29 -19.46 -5.21
N GLN A 97 5.04 -19.94 -5.26
CA GLN A 97 4.30 -20.38 -4.07
C GLN A 97 5.03 -21.50 -3.29
N ALA A 98 5.71 -22.42 -4.00
CA ALA A 98 6.44 -23.50 -3.35
C ALA A 98 7.55 -22.96 -2.42
N ARG A 99 8.29 -21.92 -2.86
CA ARG A 99 9.32 -21.29 -2.03
C ARG A 99 8.71 -20.58 -0.82
N LEU A 100 7.63 -19.84 -1.01
CA LEU A 100 6.96 -19.11 0.06
C LEU A 100 6.32 -20.07 1.06
N ARG A 101 5.75 -21.18 0.60
CA ARG A 101 5.24 -22.23 1.49
C ARG A 101 6.32 -22.77 2.42
N ALA A 102 7.51 -23.06 1.87
CA ALA A 102 8.65 -23.56 2.66
C ALA A 102 9.09 -22.54 3.73
N LEU A 103 9.04 -21.25 3.44
CA LEU A 103 9.36 -20.19 4.39
C LEU A 103 8.24 -19.98 5.43
N LEU A 104 6.97 -20.03 5.02
CA LEU A 104 5.82 -19.98 5.93
C LEU A 104 5.87 -21.05 7.01
N MET A 105 6.24 -22.27 6.63
CA MET A 105 6.36 -23.40 7.57
C MET A 105 7.49 -23.24 8.60
N GLN A 106 8.34 -22.25 8.46
CA GLN A 106 9.39 -21.90 9.44
C GLN A 106 8.96 -20.79 10.40
N LEU A 107 7.78 -20.22 10.19
CA LEU A 107 7.19 -19.18 11.04
C LEU A 107 6.09 -19.79 11.94
N PRO A 108 5.82 -19.20 13.10
CA PRO A 108 4.68 -19.57 13.91
C PRO A 108 3.40 -19.07 13.24
N VAL A 109 2.80 -19.89 12.41
CA VAL A 109 1.58 -19.57 11.66
C VAL A 109 0.46 -20.55 11.98
N SER A 110 -0.74 -20.03 12.12
CA SER A 110 -1.99 -20.78 12.06
C SER A 110 -2.54 -20.78 10.63
N ALA A 111 -3.37 -21.77 10.32
CA ALA A 111 -4.00 -21.89 9.00
C ALA A 111 -5.47 -22.22 9.19
N ASP A 112 -6.33 -21.37 8.64
CA ASP A 112 -7.78 -21.49 8.69
C ASP A 112 -8.36 -21.60 7.29
N SER A 113 -9.54 -22.22 7.16
CA SER A 113 -10.26 -22.28 5.88
C SER A 113 -11.34 -21.22 5.83
N PHE A 114 -11.29 -20.37 4.82
CA PHE A 114 -12.31 -19.38 4.54
C PHE A 114 -12.69 -19.42 3.06
N ASP A 115 -13.97 -19.60 2.75
CA ASP A 115 -14.50 -19.68 1.37
C ASP A 115 -13.70 -20.64 0.46
N GLY A 116 -13.35 -21.81 0.98
CA GLY A 116 -12.58 -22.83 0.28
C GLY A 116 -11.11 -22.50 0.06
N GLN A 117 -10.61 -21.40 0.60
CA GLN A 117 -9.20 -21.02 0.57
C GLN A 117 -8.54 -21.25 1.94
N THR A 118 -7.28 -21.70 1.93
CA THR A 118 -6.46 -21.72 3.15
C THR A 118 -5.84 -20.34 3.34
N LEU A 119 -6.11 -19.73 4.49
CA LEU A 119 -5.53 -18.45 4.91
C LEU A 119 -4.57 -18.68 6.06
N TYR A 120 -3.45 -17.99 6.04
CA TYR A 120 -2.38 -18.05 7.03
C TYR A 120 -2.34 -16.77 7.85
N SER A 121 -2.30 -16.91 9.17
CA SER A 121 -2.11 -15.83 10.13
C SER A 121 -0.85 -16.07 10.94
N LEU A 122 -0.17 -15.00 11.33
CA LEU A 122 0.95 -15.10 12.25
C LEU A 122 0.41 -15.37 13.66
N ASP A 123 0.90 -16.42 14.28
CA ASP A 123 0.62 -16.72 15.69
C ASP A 123 1.64 -15.96 16.56
N ASP A 124 1.35 -14.72 16.83
CA ASP A 124 2.20 -13.80 17.60
C ASP A 124 1.57 -13.43 18.96
N GLY A 125 0.54 -14.16 19.35
CA GLY A 125 -0.18 -13.96 20.62
C GLY A 125 -1.07 -12.71 20.66
N ARG A 126 -1.29 -12.04 19.52
CA ARG A 126 -2.24 -10.92 19.46
C ARG A 126 -3.67 -11.46 19.49
N GLU A 127 -4.49 -10.84 20.31
CA GLU A 127 -5.92 -11.08 20.26
C GLU A 127 -6.52 -10.53 18.96
N ALA A 128 -7.67 -11.08 18.58
CA ALA A 128 -8.44 -10.51 17.48
C ALA A 128 -8.76 -9.04 17.79
N GLY A 129 -8.57 -8.18 16.81
CA GLY A 129 -8.89 -6.75 16.94
C GLY A 129 -10.40 -6.50 17.10
N ASP A 130 -10.74 -5.24 17.35
CA ASP A 130 -12.13 -4.79 17.38
C ASP A 130 -12.84 -5.06 16.05
N ALA A 131 -14.16 -5.15 16.11
CA ALA A 131 -14.97 -5.29 14.91
C ALA A 131 -14.71 -4.13 13.92
N LEU A 132 -14.62 -4.45 12.63
CA LEU A 132 -14.49 -3.43 11.60
C LEU A 132 -15.69 -2.48 11.63
N PRO A 133 -15.49 -1.18 11.42
CA PRO A 133 -16.58 -0.24 11.20
C PRO A 133 -17.46 -0.67 10.02
N ASP A 134 -18.75 -0.35 10.06
CA ASP A 134 -19.66 -0.65 8.95
C ASP A 134 -19.25 0.01 7.64
N CYS A 135 -18.55 1.15 7.68
CA CYS A 135 -17.99 1.83 6.52
C CYS A 135 -16.56 2.32 6.77
N LEU A 136 -15.68 2.09 5.77
CA LEU A 136 -14.34 2.67 5.69
C LEU A 136 -14.17 3.39 4.35
N LEU A 137 -13.68 4.63 4.40
CA LEU A 137 -13.27 5.41 3.22
C LEU A 137 -11.74 5.34 3.12
N LEU A 138 -11.23 4.40 2.34
CA LEU A 138 -9.79 4.18 2.20
C LEU A 138 -9.17 5.14 1.18
N ALA A 139 -7.87 5.41 1.30
CA ALA A 139 -7.14 6.27 0.38
C ALA A 139 -6.93 5.60 -0.99
N GLY A 140 -6.57 6.39 -2.00
CA GLY A 140 -6.01 5.83 -3.23
C GLY A 140 -4.67 5.16 -2.95
N PHE A 141 -4.39 4.03 -3.60
CA PHE A 141 -3.21 3.19 -3.31
C PHE A 141 -3.14 2.67 -1.86
N ASP A 142 -4.30 2.49 -1.23
CA ASP A 142 -4.35 1.95 0.12
C ASP A 142 -3.67 0.58 0.19
N PRO A 143 -2.88 0.30 1.25
CA PRO A 143 -2.21 -0.99 1.44
C PRO A 143 -3.16 -2.19 1.39
N LEU A 144 -4.41 -2.07 1.86
CA LEU A 144 -5.40 -3.14 1.77
C LEU A 144 -5.64 -3.58 0.31
N MET A 145 -5.63 -2.63 -0.64
CA MET A 145 -5.80 -2.95 -2.06
C MET A 145 -4.53 -3.50 -2.71
N LEU A 146 -3.34 -3.21 -2.16
CA LEU A 146 -2.05 -3.59 -2.74
C LEU A 146 -1.46 -4.84 -2.12
N GLY A 147 -1.86 -5.19 -0.90
CA GLY A 147 -1.31 -6.30 -0.14
C GLY A 147 -1.81 -7.69 -0.56
N TYR A 148 -2.88 -7.76 -1.36
CA TYR A 148 -3.55 -9.02 -1.76
C TYR A 148 -3.60 -9.17 -3.28
N GLU A 149 -3.75 -10.41 -3.75
CA GLU A 149 -3.96 -10.69 -5.17
C GLU A 149 -5.33 -10.13 -5.60
N LYS A 150 -5.30 -9.17 -6.48
CA LYS A 150 -6.47 -8.32 -6.81
C LYS A 150 -7.64 -9.03 -7.50
N LYS A 151 -7.40 -10.14 -8.21
CA LYS A 151 -8.46 -10.85 -8.95
C LYS A 151 -9.28 -11.79 -8.09
N GLN A 152 -8.74 -12.20 -6.95
CA GLN A 152 -9.37 -13.13 -6.02
C GLN A 152 -9.23 -12.63 -4.57
N SER A 153 -9.21 -11.31 -4.41
CA SER A 153 -9.20 -10.66 -3.10
C SER A 153 -10.51 -10.93 -2.37
N ILE A 154 -10.43 -11.26 -1.09
CA ILE A 154 -11.60 -11.39 -0.21
C ILE A 154 -12.32 -10.06 0.04
N PHE A 155 -11.65 -8.93 -0.25
CA PHE A 155 -12.18 -7.58 -0.04
C PHE A 155 -12.77 -6.95 -1.31
N LEU A 156 -12.38 -7.44 -2.50
CA LEU A 156 -12.74 -6.83 -3.78
C LEU A 156 -13.47 -7.82 -4.68
N PRO A 157 -14.79 -7.70 -4.82
CA PRO A 157 -15.55 -8.48 -5.80
C PRO A 157 -14.96 -8.34 -7.22
N PRO A 158 -14.80 -9.45 -7.97
CA PRO A 158 -14.14 -9.43 -9.28
C PRO A 158 -14.77 -8.45 -10.28
N GLU A 159 -16.08 -8.28 -10.24
CA GLU A 159 -16.85 -7.35 -11.08
C GLU A 159 -16.48 -5.88 -10.83
N TYR A 160 -15.99 -5.53 -9.63
CA TYR A 160 -15.61 -4.16 -9.26
C TYR A 160 -14.12 -3.88 -9.49
N LEU A 161 -13.35 -4.87 -9.95
CA LEU A 161 -11.91 -4.75 -10.15
C LEU A 161 -11.54 -3.50 -10.97
N ARG A 162 -12.25 -3.25 -12.08
CA ARG A 162 -11.98 -2.10 -12.96
C ARG A 162 -12.45 -0.76 -12.41
N GLY A 163 -13.36 -0.77 -11.46
CA GLY A 163 -13.77 0.41 -10.72
C GLY A 163 -12.68 0.94 -9.78
N ILE A 164 -11.80 0.04 -9.30
CA ILE A 164 -10.71 0.35 -8.38
C ILE A 164 -9.35 0.39 -9.09
N PHE A 165 -9.00 -0.61 -9.91
CA PHE A 165 -7.71 -0.68 -10.59
C PHE A 165 -7.85 -0.24 -12.05
N SER A 166 -7.30 0.93 -12.40
CA SER A 166 -7.25 1.40 -13.78
C SER A 166 -6.22 0.62 -14.60
N LEU A 167 -6.33 0.71 -15.94
CA LEU A 167 -5.35 0.13 -16.87
C LEU A 167 -3.98 0.82 -16.78
N SER A 168 -3.95 2.09 -16.39
CA SER A 168 -2.73 2.88 -16.19
C SER A 168 -2.04 2.66 -14.83
N GLY A 169 -2.52 1.69 -14.04
CA GLY A 169 -1.91 1.39 -12.74
C GLY A 169 -2.36 2.27 -11.58
N ILE A 170 -3.36 3.14 -11.79
CA ILE A 170 -3.93 3.93 -10.69
C ILE A 170 -4.87 3.05 -9.86
N VAL A 171 -4.76 3.16 -8.54
CA VAL A 171 -5.68 2.54 -7.58
C VAL A 171 -6.57 3.62 -7.00
N MET A 172 -7.86 3.52 -7.30
CA MET A 172 -8.87 4.50 -6.86
C MET A 172 -9.18 4.32 -5.38
N PRO A 173 -9.57 5.41 -4.68
CA PRO A 173 -9.95 5.37 -3.27
C PRO A 173 -11.24 4.56 -3.08
N PRO A 174 -11.22 3.38 -2.43
CA PRO A 174 -12.42 2.55 -2.29
C PRO A 174 -13.30 2.99 -1.12
N VAL A 175 -14.58 2.66 -1.25
CA VAL A 175 -15.57 2.62 -0.16
C VAL A 175 -15.76 1.16 0.21
N LEU A 176 -15.41 0.79 1.45
CA LEU A 176 -15.70 -0.51 2.01
C LEU A 176 -16.95 -0.44 2.86
N LEU A 177 -17.86 -1.39 2.66
CA LEU A 177 -19.00 -1.64 3.53
C LEU A 177 -18.84 -3.03 4.14
N ARG A 178 -18.75 -3.09 5.48
CA ARG A 178 -18.50 -4.34 6.22
C ARG A 178 -17.35 -5.17 5.65
N GLY A 179 -16.22 -4.49 5.36
CA GLY A 179 -15.01 -5.13 4.86
C GLY A 179 -14.98 -5.44 3.36
N THR A 180 -16.05 -5.17 2.61
CA THR A 180 -16.11 -5.44 1.15
C THR A 180 -16.20 -4.14 0.36
N VAL A 181 -15.44 -4.04 -0.73
CA VAL A 181 -15.50 -2.89 -1.65
C VAL A 181 -16.88 -2.83 -2.30
N ALA A 182 -17.56 -1.71 -2.13
CA ALA A 182 -18.90 -1.45 -2.66
C ALA A 182 -18.97 -0.19 -3.54
N GLY A 183 -17.90 0.58 -3.62
CA GLY A 183 -17.83 1.80 -4.40
C GLY A 183 -16.45 2.44 -4.33
N ARG A 184 -16.37 3.65 -4.85
CA ARG A 184 -15.19 4.52 -4.74
C ARG A 184 -15.61 5.93 -4.41
N TRP A 185 -14.69 6.74 -3.90
CA TRP A 185 -14.96 8.13 -3.59
C TRP A 185 -13.96 9.08 -4.25
N LYS A 186 -14.37 10.35 -4.37
CA LYS A 186 -13.51 11.45 -4.82
C LYS A 186 -13.92 12.70 -4.06
N ARG A 187 -12.94 13.42 -3.51
CA ARG A 187 -13.15 14.70 -2.84
C ARG A 187 -12.63 15.86 -3.68
N SER A 188 -13.44 16.94 -3.76
CA SER A 188 -13.05 18.20 -4.36
C SER A 188 -13.57 19.34 -3.47
N GLY A 189 -12.68 20.01 -2.76
CA GLY A 189 -13.04 20.98 -1.73
C GLY A 189 -13.89 20.34 -0.62
N LYS A 190 -15.09 20.87 -0.39
CA LYS A 190 -16.07 20.35 0.56
C LYS A 190 -16.93 19.20 -0.02
N ARG A 191 -16.95 19.02 -1.33
CA ARG A 191 -17.78 18.00 -1.99
C ARG A 191 -17.12 16.63 -1.99
N LEU A 192 -17.77 15.64 -1.39
CA LEU A 192 -17.39 14.24 -1.40
C LEU A 192 -18.34 13.45 -2.30
N GLN A 193 -17.88 13.07 -3.47
CA GLN A 193 -18.64 12.26 -4.40
C GLN A 193 -18.41 10.77 -4.13
N ILE A 194 -19.49 10.01 -3.98
CA ILE A 194 -19.48 8.54 -3.82
C ILE A 194 -20.00 7.93 -5.10
N THR A 195 -19.18 7.14 -5.79
CA THR A 195 -19.61 6.34 -6.94
C THR A 195 -19.85 4.92 -6.44
N ALA A 196 -21.09 4.57 -6.21
CA ALA A 196 -21.50 3.22 -5.81
C ALA A 196 -21.35 2.24 -6.99
N PHE A 197 -20.96 0.99 -6.74
CA PHE A 197 -20.89 -0.06 -7.75
C PHE A 197 -22.15 -0.93 -7.79
N ARG A 198 -23.00 -0.76 -6.81
CA ARG A 198 -24.38 -1.24 -6.72
C ARG A 198 -25.23 -0.22 -5.98
N PRO A 199 -26.53 -0.25 -6.07
CA PRO A 199 -27.39 0.61 -5.24
C PRO A 199 -27.09 0.42 -3.75
N PHE A 200 -26.91 1.53 -3.02
CA PHE A 200 -26.75 1.50 -1.56
C PHE A 200 -28.12 1.59 -0.88
N THR A 201 -28.31 0.78 0.14
CA THR A 201 -29.47 0.90 1.01
C THR A 201 -29.47 2.24 1.76
N PRO A 202 -30.60 2.71 2.31
CA PRO A 202 -30.62 3.91 3.16
C PRO A 202 -29.72 3.81 4.39
N GLU A 203 -29.51 2.59 4.90
CA GLU A 203 -28.61 2.34 6.02
C GLU A 203 -27.15 2.47 5.61
N GLU A 204 -26.74 1.86 4.49
CA GLU A 204 -25.39 1.97 3.94
C GLU A 204 -25.01 3.41 3.59
N ARG A 205 -25.95 4.21 3.09
CA ARG A 205 -25.73 5.65 2.87
C ARG A 205 -25.44 6.38 4.19
N ARG A 206 -26.18 6.08 5.26
CA ARG A 206 -25.90 6.64 6.59
C ARG A 206 -24.53 6.26 7.12
N TRP A 207 -24.09 5.03 6.91
CA TRP A 207 -22.73 4.61 7.28
C TRP A 207 -21.64 5.41 6.54
N VAL A 208 -21.83 5.61 5.23
CA VAL A 208 -20.89 6.41 4.41
C VAL A 208 -20.88 7.87 4.89
N GLU A 209 -22.04 8.46 5.15
CA GLU A 209 -22.16 9.83 5.67
C GLU A 209 -21.51 9.97 7.04
N ALA A 210 -21.71 9.00 7.94
CA ALA A 210 -21.06 8.97 9.25
C ALA A 210 -19.53 8.85 9.14
N ALA A 211 -19.02 7.97 8.30
CA ALA A 211 -17.58 7.82 8.05
C ALA A 211 -16.97 9.09 7.43
N ALA A 212 -17.70 9.73 6.51
CA ALA A 212 -17.27 10.99 5.91
C ALA A 212 -17.21 12.14 6.93
N ALA A 213 -18.20 12.24 7.81
CA ALA A 213 -18.25 13.26 8.86
C ALA A 213 -17.11 13.12 9.88
N GLN A 214 -16.66 11.90 10.19
CA GLN A 214 -15.50 11.67 11.04
C GLN A 214 -14.21 12.17 10.41
N LEU A 215 -14.02 11.96 9.10
CA LEU A 215 -12.80 12.35 8.38
C LEU A 215 -12.82 13.83 7.97
N TRP A 216 -13.97 14.31 7.57
CA TRP A 216 -14.16 15.66 7.05
C TRP A 216 -15.51 16.22 7.51
N PRO A 217 -15.60 16.83 8.71
CA PRO A 217 -16.86 17.34 9.28
C PRO A 217 -17.61 18.33 8.39
N GLU A 218 -16.89 19.01 7.49
CA GLU A 218 -17.45 20.00 6.57
C GLU A 218 -17.82 19.42 5.19
N ALA A 219 -17.63 18.11 4.96
CA ALA A 219 -17.84 17.53 3.65
C ALA A 219 -19.33 17.29 3.37
N GLU A 220 -19.77 17.71 2.20
CA GLU A 220 -21.08 17.42 1.65
C GLU A 220 -21.00 16.13 0.83
N VAL A 221 -21.64 15.07 1.32
CA VAL A 221 -21.66 13.77 0.65
C VAL A 221 -22.68 13.81 -0.49
N PHE A 222 -22.23 13.42 -1.67
CA PHE A 222 -23.05 13.40 -2.89
C PHE A 222 -23.00 12.01 -3.53
N PHE A 223 -24.16 11.44 -3.76
CA PHE A 223 -24.34 10.21 -4.52
C PHE A 223 -24.91 10.62 -5.91
N PRO A 224 -24.11 10.50 -7.00
CA PRO A 224 -24.63 10.73 -8.35
C PRO A 224 -25.85 9.85 -8.62
N ALA A 225 -26.82 10.36 -9.35
CA ALA A 225 -27.87 9.50 -9.94
C ALA A 225 -27.20 8.53 -10.93
N GLU A 226 -27.69 7.30 -10.99
CA GLU A 226 -27.28 6.27 -11.94
C GLU A 226 -27.58 6.70 -13.37
#